data_ba9da677b4314088cc76275fa045c164
#
_entry.id   ba9da677b4314088cc76275fa045c164
#
_cell.length_a   1.000
_cell.length_b   1.000
_cell.length_c   1.000
_cell.angle_alpha   90.00
_cell.angle_beta   90.00
_cell.angle_gamma   90.00
#
_symmetry.space_group_name_H-M   'P 1'
#
loop_
_entity.id
_entity.type
_entity.pdbx_description
1 polymer ?
#
loop_
_entity_poly.entity_id
_entity_poly.type
_entity_poly.pdbx_seq_one_letter_code
_entity_poly.pdbx_strand_id
1 'polypeptide(L)'
;MRQGHCVIVLLGMWIALHTPLRISAAGDVGFTPLFNGRNLQGWVPMGAADAFVVRDSAIFSTGAGPYPSWLRSEREYENFVLRFEYQTKGWYEGGVLLHAPLDGPGSKLGFKIHLRHEQKAYGLRSPGAIYDAAAPLSIANLPSGQWNHCEIKCDWPHLRVKLNDVLIHDISMNTDAAFRHRLRRGFIGIQNIGCRASFRNIQIRTLPDQKQFWQPLFRSGMDGMHKQGHSDWRIEDEVLTGQGKDGVVVTRTEFSSPFELQVWVKTIVNGNGGVLFNGGLGRVEVQCFNALDSTNPTGSFYGIAPAERVLSRDQEWFLLQIFNRGSTAEVLVNGEVVSRARDLKPPYRGSIGFQHHTPDGSIQYRAARLRAIE
;
A
#
# COMPACT_ATOMS: atom_id res chain seq x y z
N MET A 1 7.69 -10.05 -93.08
CA MET A 1 8.10 -10.56 -91.72
C MET A 1 8.58 -9.36 -90.93
N ARG A 2 7.81 -8.82 -90.05
CA ARG A 2 8.19 -7.72 -89.12
C ARG A 2 8.07 -8.27 -87.71
N GLN A 3 9.20 -8.35 -87.03
CA GLN A 3 9.28 -8.72 -85.63
C GLN A 3 8.88 -7.53 -84.74
N GLY A 4 7.87 -7.64 -83.95
CA GLY A 4 7.49 -6.66 -82.93
C GLY A 4 8.23 -6.96 -81.61
N HIS A 5 8.97 -5.99 -81.12
CA HIS A 5 9.61 -6.01 -79.79
C HIS A 5 8.61 -5.49 -78.76
N CYS A 6 8.27 -6.34 -77.80
CA CYS A 6 7.45 -5.98 -76.65
C CYS A 6 8.37 -5.47 -75.52
N VAL A 7 8.25 -4.17 -75.21
CA VAL A 7 8.96 -3.57 -74.04
C VAL A 7 8.09 -3.66 -72.86
N ILE A 8 8.50 -4.49 -71.82
CA ILE A 8 7.86 -4.56 -70.51
C ILE A 8 8.45 -3.45 -69.65
N VAL A 9 7.62 -2.47 -69.31
CA VAL A 9 7.98 -1.43 -68.31
C VAL A 9 7.54 -1.94 -66.93
N LEU A 10 8.51 -2.31 -66.09
CA LEU A 10 8.29 -2.60 -64.67
C LEU A 10 8.16 -1.29 -63.88
N LEU A 11 6.95 -0.92 -63.51
CA LEU A 11 6.71 0.13 -62.50
C LEU A 11 7.03 -0.43 -61.11
N GLY A 12 8.17 -0.02 -60.55
CA GLY A 12 8.50 -0.25 -59.18
C GLY A 12 7.65 0.63 -58.25
N MET A 13 6.71 0.00 -57.52
CA MET A 13 5.91 0.67 -56.50
C MET A 13 6.72 0.77 -55.21
N TRP A 14 7.25 1.96 -54.94
CA TRP A 14 7.86 2.25 -53.63
C TRP A 14 6.77 2.42 -52.59
N ILE A 15 6.58 1.41 -51.74
CA ILE A 15 5.76 1.54 -50.50
C ILE A 15 6.62 2.26 -49.46
N ALA A 16 6.42 3.57 -49.33
CA ALA A 16 6.97 4.31 -48.22
C ALA A 16 6.25 3.88 -46.93
N LEU A 17 6.93 3.10 -46.10
CA LEU A 17 6.51 2.83 -44.73
C LEU A 17 6.53 4.14 -43.93
N HIS A 18 5.40 4.82 -43.88
CA HIS A 18 5.19 5.93 -42.97
C HIS A 18 5.02 5.35 -41.55
N THR A 19 6.11 5.28 -40.80
CA THR A 19 6.00 5.20 -39.35
C THR A 19 5.38 6.51 -38.85
N PRO A 20 4.22 6.50 -38.21
CA PRO A 20 3.69 7.75 -37.67
C PRO A 20 4.64 8.24 -36.58
N LEU A 21 5.26 9.39 -36.78
CA LEU A 21 5.88 10.15 -35.71
C LEU A 21 4.78 10.36 -34.65
N ARG A 22 4.90 9.73 -33.48
CA ARG A 22 4.11 10.10 -32.32
C ARG A 22 4.53 11.51 -31.92
N ILE A 23 3.74 12.49 -32.32
CA ILE A 23 3.81 13.83 -31.73
C ILE A 23 3.43 13.65 -30.25
N SER A 24 4.41 13.72 -29.37
CA SER A 24 4.17 13.79 -27.93
C SER A 24 3.31 15.02 -27.68
N ALA A 25 2.05 14.82 -27.32
CA ALA A 25 1.17 15.91 -26.96
C ALA A 25 1.74 16.61 -25.70
N ALA A 26 1.51 17.91 -25.55
CA ALA A 26 1.96 18.71 -24.42
C ALA A 26 1.60 18.11 -23.02
N GLY A 27 0.72 17.09 -22.98
CA GLY A 27 0.35 16.31 -21.80
C GLY A 27 1.34 15.25 -21.36
N ASP A 28 2.37 14.90 -22.13
CA ASP A 28 3.31 13.81 -21.83
C ASP A 28 4.62 14.28 -21.17
N VAL A 29 4.77 15.57 -20.93
CA VAL A 29 5.97 16.13 -20.30
C VAL A 29 6.10 15.59 -18.87
N GLY A 30 7.27 14.98 -18.60
CA GLY A 30 7.64 14.46 -17.29
C GLY A 30 7.14 13.04 -16.96
N PHE A 31 6.42 12.37 -17.88
CA PHE A 31 6.09 10.95 -17.71
C PHE A 31 7.27 10.05 -18.10
N THR A 32 7.49 9.01 -17.27
CA THR A 32 8.44 7.94 -17.54
C THR A 32 7.71 6.60 -17.65
N PRO A 33 8.12 5.70 -18.57
CA PRO A 33 7.53 4.36 -18.60
C PRO A 33 7.76 3.62 -17.29
N LEU A 34 6.70 3.12 -16.68
CA LEU A 34 6.76 2.19 -15.57
C LEU A 34 6.80 0.74 -16.07
N PHE A 35 6.34 0.51 -17.29
CA PHE A 35 6.46 -0.75 -18.01
C PHE A 35 7.09 -0.50 -19.39
N ASN A 36 8.12 -1.28 -19.74
CA ASN A 36 8.90 -1.11 -20.95
C ASN A 36 8.30 -1.78 -22.21
N GLY A 37 7.16 -2.46 -22.08
CA GLY A 37 6.49 -3.18 -23.17
C GLY A 37 7.14 -4.52 -23.57
N ARG A 38 8.22 -4.96 -22.92
CA ARG A 38 9.03 -6.11 -23.36
C ARG A 38 9.17 -7.20 -22.28
N ASN A 39 9.39 -6.81 -21.02
CA ASN A 39 9.59 -7.72 -19.90
C ASN A 39 9.12 -7.06 -18.59
N LEU A 40 9.18 -7.81 -17.49
CA LEU A 40 8.77 -7.35 -16.17
C LEU A 40 9.88 -6.60 -15.41
N GLN A 41 10.91 -6.08 -16.08
CA GLN A 41 11.92 -5.24 -15.43
C GLN A 41 11.24 -4.01 -14.77
N GLY A 42 11.59 -3.71 -13.52
CA GLY A 42 10.94 -2.69 -12.71
C GLY A 42 9.69 -3.19 -11.96
N TRP A 43 9.37 -4.49 -12.09
CA TRP A 43 8.26 -5.14 -11.43
C TRP A 43 8.68 -6.41 -10.69
N VAL A 44 8.06 -6.66 -9.54
CA VAL A 44 8.33 -7.81 -8.68
C VAL A 44 7.05 -8.62 -8.49
N PRO A 45 7.02 -9.89 -8.94
CA PRO A 45 5.89 -10.79 -8.67
C PRO A 45 5.83 -11.12 -7.17
N MET A 46 4.63 -11.05 -6.61
CA MET A 46 4.32 -11.42 -5.24
C MET A 46 3.27 -12.52 -5.27
N GLY A 47 3.61 -13.69 -4.72
CA GLY A 47 2.77 -14.90 -4.79
C GLY A 47 3.14 -15.79 -5.97
N ALA A 48 2.18 -16.20 -6.82
CA ALA A 48 2.42 -17.11 -7.93
C ALA A 48 3.36 -16.52 -8.99
N ALA A 49 4.44 -17.23 -9.31
CA ALA A 49 5.46 -16.74 -10.24
C ALA A 49 4.95 -16.60 -11.69
N ASP A 50 3.98 -17.43 -12.08
CA ASP A 50 3.35 -17.46 -13.41
C ASP A 50 2.05 -16.65 -13.50
N ALA A 51 1.69 -15.92 -12.44
CA ALA A 51 0.50 -15.08 -12.39
C ALA A 51 0.53 -13.94 -13.43
N PHE A 52 1.73 -13.52 -13.82
CA PHE A 52 1.94 -12.41 -14.76
C PHE A 52 3.00 -12.76 -15.80
N VAL A 53 2.66 -12.52 -17.06
CA VAL A 53 3.59 -12.68 -18.19
C VAL A 53 3.47 -11.48 -19.13
N VAL A 54 4.45 -11.29 -20.00
CA VAL A 54 4.35 -10.26 -21.05
C VAL A 54 3.92 -10.91 -22.35
N ARG A 55 2.84 -10.38 -22.96
CA ARG A 55 2.29 -10.77 -24.27
C ARG A 55 1.82 -9.53 -25.01
N ASP A 56 2.07 -9.47 -26.30
CA ASP A 56 1.61 -8.39 -27.18
C ASP A 56 1.92 -6.98 -26.62
N SER A 57 3.13 -6.79 -26.11
CA SER A 57 3.58 -5.55 -25.44
C SER A 57 2.71 -5.12 -24.25
N ALA A 58 2.03 -6.06 -23.59
CA ALA A 58 1.22 -5.84 -22.39
C ALA A 58 1.61 -6.83 -21.28
N ILE A 59 1.48 -6.40 -20.03
CA ILE A 59 1.45 -7.29 -18.87
C ILE A 59 0.12 -8.02 -18.90
N PHE A 60 0.16 -9.33 -18.93
CA PHE A 60 -1.02 -10.19 -18.92
C PHE A 60 -1.14 -10.92 -17.59
N SER A 61 -2.23 -10.68 -16.87
CA SER A 61 -2.63 -11.50 -15.72
C SER A 61 -3.22 -12.81 -16.24
N THR A 62 -2.57 -13.92 -15.91
CA THR A 62 -2.90 -15.25 -16.43
C THR A 62 -4.12 -15.87 -15.76
N GLY A 63 -4.42 -15.43 -14.55
CA GLY A 63 -5.37 -16.08 -13.66
C GLY A 63 -4.78 -17.29 -12.92
N ALA A 64 -3.47 -17.54 -12.98
CA ALA A 64 -2.84 -18.63 -12.21
C ALA A 64 -2.78 -18.31 -10.72
N GLY A 65 -2.98 -19.33 -9.87
CA GLY A 65 -2.87 -19.26 -8.40
C GLY A 65 -1.53 -19.75 -7.88
N PRO A 66 -1.28 -19.69 -6.57
CA PRO A 66 -2.22 -19.41 -5.49
C PRO A 66 -2.61 -17.93 -5.37
N TYR A 67 -3.76 -17.67 -4.74
CA TYR A 67 -4.30 -16.34 -4.53
C TYR A 67 -4.28 -15.94 -3.05
N PRO A 68 -4.20 -14.63 -2.74
CA PRO A 68 -4.01 -13.52 -3.68
C PRO A 68 -2.55 -13.47 -4.16
N SER A 69 -2.35 -13.08 -5.41
CA SER A 69 -1.06 -12.71 -5.94
C SER A 69 -1.15 -11.34 -6.62
N TRP A 70 -0.04 -10.64 -6.72
CA TRP A 70 0.02 -9.34 -7.35
C TRP A 70 1.40 -9.05 -7.90
N LEU A 71 1.46 -8.15 -8.87
CA LEU A 71 2.69 -7.66 -9.47
C LEU A 71 2.91 -6.24 -8.97
N ARG A 72 3.97 -5.99 -8.20
CA ARG A 72 4.27 -4.67 -7.66
C ARG A 72 5.41 -3.98 -8.38
N SER A 73 5.42 -2.65 -8.36
CA SER A 73 6.60 -1.86 -8.72
C SER A 73 7.79 -2.20 -7.81
N GLU A 74 9.03 -2.05 -8.29
CA GLU A 74 10.24 -2.25 -7.47
C GLU A 74 10.34 -1.23 -6.34
N ARG A 75 9.95 0.03 -6.61
CA ARG A 75 10.02 1.12 -5.64
C ARG A 75 8.64 1.62 -5.22
N GLU A 76 8.60 2.25 -4.08
CA GLU A 76 7.42 2.93 -3.56
C GLU A 76 7.27 4.33 -4.16
N TYR A 77 6.02 4.81 -4.16
CA TYR A 77 5.62 6.15 -4.62
C TYR A 77 4.74 6.82 -3.56
N GLU A 78 4.85 8.15 -3.45
CA GLU A 78 4.01 8.97 -2.58
C GLU A 78 3.04 9.80 -3.42
N ASN A 79 3.51 10.88 -4.05
CA ASN A 79 2.70 11.70 -4.93
C ASN A 79 3.06 11.45 -6.41
N PHE A 80 2.06 11.21 -7.23
CA PHE A 80 2.28 10.86 -8.64
C PHE A 80 1.04 11.07 -9.49
N VAL A 81 1.25 11.09 -10.80
CA VAL A 81 0.22 10.81 -11.81
C VAL A 81 0.57 9.49 -12.48
N LEU A 82 -0.33 8.54 -12.41
CA LEU A 82 -0.22 7.23 -13.06
C LEU A 82 -1.19 7.18 -14.24
N ARG A 83 -0.70 6.76 -15.41
CA ARG A 83 -1.51 6.46 -16.57
C ARG A 83 -1.30 5.03 -17.00
N PHE A 84 -2.37 4.36 -17.39
CA PHE A 84 -2.30 3.02 -17.96
C PHE A 84 -3.52 2.72 -18.80
N GLU A 85 -3.37 1.74 -19.68
CA GLU A 85 -4.49 1.13 -20.38
C GLU A 85 -4.70 -0.28 -19.86
N TYR A 86 -5.96 -0.69 -19.73
CA TYR A 86 -6.30 -2.07 -19.37
C TYR A 86 -7.42 -2.62 -20.24
N GLN A 87 -7.40 -3.94 -20.43
CA GLN A 87 -8.43 -4.69 -21.15
C GLN A 87 -8.76 -5.95 -20.37
N THR A 88 -10.02 -6.12 -19.97
CA THR A 88 -10.48 -7.35 -19.34
C THR A 88 -10.72 -8.45 -20.38
N LYS A 89 -10.50 -9.71 -20.01
CA LYS A 89 -10.66 -10.87 -20.88
C LYS A 89 -11.76 -11.79 -20.32
N GLY A 90 -13.01 -11.53 -20.71
CA GLY A 90 -14.16 -12.20 -20.14
C GLY A 90 -14.49 -11.70 -18.74
N TRP A 91 -14.89 -12.62 -17.85
CA TRP A 91 -15.14 -12.28 -16.45
C TRP A 91 -13.87 -11.78 -15.78
N TYR A 92 -13.95 -10.61 -15.15
CA TYR A 92 -12.84 -9.99 -14.45
C TYR A 92 -13.34 -9.18 -13.25
N GLU A 93 -12.65 -9.35 -12.12
CA GLU A 93 -12.88 -8.63 -10.89
C GLU A 93 -11.56 -8.49 -10.14
N GLY A 94 -10.73 -7.54 -10.52
CA GLY A 94 -9.40 -7.28 -9.98
C GLY A 94 -9.18 -5.81 -9.69
N GLY A 95 -7.95 -5.33 -9.85
CA GLY A 95 -7.69 -3.91 -9.67
C GLY A 95 -6.23 -3.52 -9.73
N VAL A 96 -6.03 -2.20 -9.69
CA VAL A 96 -4.73 -1.56 -9.53
C VAL A 96 -4.62 -1.06 -8.09
N LEU A 97 -3.54 -1.45 -7.42
CA LEU A 97 -3.22 -1.05 -6.06
C LEU A 97 -2.34 0.20 -6.08
N LEU A 98 -2.59 1.11 -5.15
CA LEU A 98 -1.83 2.34 -4.93
C LEU A 98 -1.41 2.39 -3.47
N HIS A 99 -0.19 2.83 -3.18
CA HIS A 99 0.37 2.88 -1.83
C HIS A 99 0.25 1.54 -1.08
N ALA A 100 0.27 0.42 -1.83
CA ALA A 100 0.16 -0.90 -1.21
C ALA A 100 1.44 -1.22 -0.42
N PRO A 101 1.33 -1.73 0.81
CA PRO A 101 2.47 -2.24 1.56
C PRO A 101 2.84 -3.64 1.09
N LEU A 102 3.97 -4.16 1.57
CA LEU A 102 4.39 -5.55 1.30
C LEU A 102 3.49 -6.58 1.99
N ASP A 103 3.02 -6.25 3.16
CA ASP A 103 2.23 -7.13 4.03
C ASP A 103 0.88 -6.50 4.34
N GLY A 104 -0.06 -7.32 4.81
CA GLY A 104 -1.40 -6.88 5.16
C GLY A 104 -2.32 -6.59 3.97
N PRO A 105 -3.53 -6.07 4.22
CA PRO A 105 -4.55 -5.88 3.18
C PRO A 105 -4.29 -4.61 2.35
N GLY A 106 -3.55 -4.74 1.24
CA GLY A 106 -3.14 -3.62 0.40
C GLY A 106 -4.28 -2.70 -0.07
N SER A 107 -5.49 -3.22 -0.26
CA SER A 107 -6.67 -2.43 -0.64
C SER A 107 -7.25 -1.58 0.50
N LYS A 108 -6.95 -1.91 1.75
CA LYS A 108 -7.40 -1.18 2.94
C LYS A 108 -6.32 -0.24 3.47
N LEU A 109 -5.07 -0.70 3.50
CA LEU A 109 -3.94 0.09 3.96
C LEU A 109 -3.52 1.15 2.93
N GLY A 110 -3.48 0.77 1.65
CA GLY A 110 -3.39 1.67 0.50
C GLY A 110 -4.76 1.89 -0.13
N PHE A 111 -4.80 1.89 -1.46
CA PHE A 111 -6.03 2.04 -2.25
C PHE A 111 -6.08 0.93 -3.29
N LYS A 112 -7.28 0.53 -3.70
CA LYS A 112 -7.50 -0.32 -4.88
C LYS A 112 -8.52 0.35 -5.78
N ILE A 113 -8.11 0.70 -6.99
CA ILE A 113 -9.06 1.06 -8.05
C ILE A 113 -9.60 -0.25 -8.61
N HIS A 114 -10.89 -0.49 -8.38
CA HIS A 114 -11.55 -1.74 -8.70
C HIS A 114 -11.89 -1.81 -10.19
N LEU A 115 -11.37 -2.78 -10.88
CA LEU A 115 -11.60 -3.01 -12.30
C LEU A 115 -12.52 -4.20 -12.48
N ARG A 116 -13.61 -4.03 -13.25
CA ARG A 116 -14.59 -5.07 -13.55
C ARG A 116 -14.87 -5.12 -15.05
N HIS A 117 -15.36 -6.26 -15.51
CA HIS A 117 -15.78 -6.48 -16.90
C HIS A 117 -17.18 -5.91 -17.18
N GLU A 118 -18.02 -5.80 -16.15
CA GLU A 118 -19.41 -5.34 -16.26
C GLU A 118 -19.48 -3.81 -16.24
N GLN A 119 -20.53 -3.27 -16.87
CA GLN A 119 -20.86 -1.84 -16.87
C GLN A 119 -22.05 -1.54 -15.97
N LYS A 120 -22.04 -2.11 -14.77
CA LYS A 120 -23.13 -2.01 -13.80
C LYS A 120 -22.63 -1.49 -12.46
N ALA A 121 -23.44 -0.70 -11.80
CA ALA A 121 -23.15 -0.19 -10.47
C ALA A 121 -23.37 -1.26 -9.38
N TYR A 122 -22.41 -1.35 -8.45
CA TYR A 122 -22.42 -2.23 -7.29
C TYR A 122 -21.97 -1.48 -6.02
N GLY A 123 -22.30 -0.18 -5.90
CA GLY A 123 -21.86 0.65 -4.79
C GLY A 123 -20.34 0.71 -4.68
N LEU A 124 -19.81 0.42 -3.50
CA LEU A 124 -18.37 0.44 -3.22
C LEU A 124 -17.55 -0.62 -3.97
N ARG A 125 -18.20 -1.51 -4.73
CA ARG A 125 -17.58 -2.56 -5.59
C ARG A 125 -17.89 -2.37 -7.07
N SER A 126 -18.34 -1.18 -7.46
CA SER A 126 -18.56 -0.83 -8.86
C SER A 126 -17.26 -0.83 -9.66
N PRO A 127 -17.34 -0.96 -11.01
CA PRO A 127 -16.20 -0.65 -11.86
C PRO A 127 -15.70 0.77 -11.59
N GLY A 128 -14.40 0.93 -11.36
CA GLY A 128 -13.78 2.21 -11.03
C GLY A 128 -13.91 2.63 -9.56
N ALA A 129 -14.62 1.89 -8.70
CA ALA A 129 -14.70 2.21 -7.27
C ALA A 129 -13.31 2.22 -6.61
N ILE A 130 -13.12 3.06 -5.60
CA ILE A 130 -12.09 2.81 -4.60
C ILE A 130 -12.66 1.72 -3.69
N TYR A 131 -12.17 0.51 -3.87
CA TYR A 131 -12.74 -0.73 -3.34
C TYR A 131 -13.04 -0.65 -1.84
N ASP A 132 -14.29 -0.97 -1.48
CA ASP A 132 -14.84 -0.93 -0.12
C ASP A 132 -14.74 0.45 0.57
N ALA A 133 -14.47 1.54 -0.17
CA ALA A 133 -14.31 2.88 0.42
C ALA A 133 -15.14 3.96 -0.26
N ALA A 134 -15.13 4.06 -1.59
CA ALA A 134 -15.94 5.05 -2.30
C ALA A 134 -16.48 4.50 -3.63
N ALA A 135 -17.78 4.70 -3.87
CA ALA A 135 -18.37 4.44 -5.17
C ALA A 135 -17.92 5.50 -6.20
N PRO A 136 -17.76 5.16 -7.47
CA PRO A 136 -17.45 6.16 -8.49
C PRO A 136 -18.65 7.08 -8.75
N LEU A 137 -18.36 8.30 -9.19
CA LEU A 137 -19.39 9.27 -9.58
C LEU A 137 -20.24 8.78 -10.77
N SER A 138 -19.63 7.95 -11.63
CA SER A 138 -20.30 7.32 -12.78
C SER A 138 -19.58 6.06 -13.20
N ILE A 139 -20.29 5.18 -13.92
CA ILE A 139 -19.74 3.97 -14.54
C ILE A 139 -19.21 4.36 -15.93
N ALA A 140 -17.90 4.34 -16.10
CA ALA A 140 -17.23 4.82 -17.30
C ALA A 140 -16.35 3.77 -18.00
N ASN A 141 -16.33 2.50 -17.53
CA ASN A 141 -15.57 1.44 -18.18
C ASN A 141 -16.25 0.95 -19.46
N LEU A 142 -15.42 0.56 -20.42
CA LEU A 142 -15.85 -0.07 -21.68
C LEU A 142 -16.09 -1.58 -21.49
N PRO A 143 -16.86 -2.23 -22.37
CA PRO A 143 -17.08 -3.66 -22.34
C PRO A 143 -15.80 -4.50 -22.35
N SER A 144 -15.87 -5.72 -21.82
CA SER A 144 -14.79 -6.69 -21.92
C SER A 144 -14.30 -6.85 -23.36
N GLY A 145 -12.99 -6.93 -23.53
CA GLY A 145 -12.34 -6.98 -24.84
C GLY A 145 -11.98 -5.61 -25.42
N GLN A 146 -12.42 -4.51 -24.82
CA GLN A 146 -12.02 -3.16 -25.22
C GLN A 146 -10.96 -2.58 -24.27
N TRP A 147 -10.07 -1.75 -24.83
CA TRP A 147 -9.05 -1.04 -24.07
C TRP A 147 -9.66 0.18 -23.38
N ASN A 148 -9.50 0.22 -22.06
CA ASN A 148 -9.84 1.35 -21.22
C ASN A 148 -8.59 2.17 -20.92
N HIS A 149 -8.72 3.49 -20.86
CA HIS A 149 -7.67 4.41 -20.40
C HIS A 149 -7.97 4.91 -19.00
N CYS A 150 -6.99 4.80 -18.09
CA CYS A 150 -7.12 5.26 -16.73
C CYS A 150 -6.00 6.25 -16.38
N GLU A 151 -6.37 7.40 -15.81
CA GLU A 151 -5.45 8.35 -15.21
C GLU A 151 -5.78 8.53 -13.74
N ILE A 152 -4.77 8.36 -12.87
CA ILE A 152 -4.88 8.53 -11.43
C ILE A 152 -3.88 9.59 -11.00
N LYS A 153 -4.38 10.71 -10.46
CA LYS A 153 -3.54 11.71 -9.80
C LYS A 153 -3.68 11.54 -8.29
N CYS A 154 -2.60 11.10 -7.66
CA CYS A 154 -2.43 11.05 -6.22
C CYS A 154 -1.49 12.19 -5.82
N ASP A 155 -2.03 13.23 -5.22
CA ASP A 155 -1.32 14.47 -4.87
C ASP A 155 -1.90 14.95 -3.54
N TRP A 156 -1.33 14.43 -2.45
CA TRP A 156 -1.88 14.63 -1.12
C TRP A 156 -2.25 16.10 -0.85
N PRO A 157 -3.44 16.40 -0.33
CA PRO A 157 -4.48 15.46 0.16
C PRO A 157 -5.48 15.02 -0.91
N HIS A 158 -5.26 15.27 -2.20
CA HIS A 158 -6.22 15.01 -3.26
C HIS A 158 -5.94 13.71 -4.01
N LEU A 159 -7.00 12.94 -4.23
CA LEU A 159 -7.01 11.77 -5.12
C LEU A 159 -8.06 11.99 -6.22
N ARG A 160 -7.60 12.05 -7.47
CA ARG A 160 -8.46 12.16 -8.66
C ARG A 160 -8.28 10.95 -9.54
N VAL A 161 -9.38 10.41 -10.02
CA VAL A 161 -9.36 9.28 -10.97
C VAL A 161 -10.24 9.62 -12.17
N LYS A 162 -9.66 9.49 -13.36
CA LYS A 162 -10.37 9.54 -14.63
C LYS A 162 -10.33 8.16 -15.29
N LEU A 163 -11.47 7.72 -15.80
CA LEU A 163 -11.62 6.50 -16.58
C LEU A 163 -12.26 6.87 -17.92
N ASN A 164 -11.57 6.59 -19.03
CA ASN A 164 -11.97 6.99 -20.38
C ASN A 164 -12.37 8.48 -20.46
N ASP A 165 -11.49 9.34 -19.90
CA ASP A 165 -11.62 10.80 -19.79
C ASP A 165 -12.75 11.30 -18.89
N VAL A 166 -13.58 10.42 -18.34
CA VAL A 166 -14.64 10.77 -17.36
C VAL A 166 -14.05 10.82 -15.96
N LEU A 167 -14.25 11.93 -15.25
CA LEU A 167 -13.89 12.07 -13.83
C LEU A 167 -14.80 11.18 -12.99
N ILE A 168 -14.23 10.14 -12.34
CA ILE A 168 -14.99 9.19 -11.52
C ILE A 168 -14.70 9.34 -10.02
N HIS A 169 -13.61 10.02 -9.65
CA HIS A 169 -13.30 10.39 -8.27
C HIS A 169 -12.61 11.74 -8.18
N ASP A 170 -13.03 12.55 -7.22
CA ASP A 170 -12.34 13.77 -6.75
C ASP A 170 -12.49 13.81 -5.22
N ILE A 171 -11.50 13.32 -4.51
CA ILE A 171 -11.55 13.03 -3.08
C ILE A 171 -10.49 13.81 -2.34
N SER A 172 -10.86 14.36 -1.18
CA SER A 172 -9.95 14.96 -0.20
C SER A 172 -9.67 13.94 0.90
N MET A 173 -8.49 13.30 0.82
CA MET A 173 -8.11 12.15 1.66
C MET A 173 -7.92 12.49 3.14
N ASN A 174 -7.69 13.75 3.51
CA ASN A 174 -7.50 14.16 4.90
C ASN A 174 -8.80 14.41 5.65
N THR A 175 -9.88 14.76 4.95
CA THR A 175 -11.19 15.06 5.56
C THR A 175 -12.13 13.87 5.55
N ASP A 176 -11.98 12.94 4.62
CA ASP A 176 -12.82 11.75 4.53
C ASP A 176 -12.33 10.65 5.48
N ALA A 177 -13.22 10.19 6.35
CA ALA A 177 -12.92 9.16 7.35
C ALA A 177 -12.45 7.82 6.76
N ALA A 178 -12.87 7.49 5.53
CA ALA A 178 -12.46 6.26 4.85
C ALA A 178 -11.00 6.29 4.36
N PHE A 179 -10.39 7.49 4.30
CA PHE A 179 -9.07 7.66 3.68
C PHE A 179 -8.00 8.27 4.60
N ARG A 180 -8.38 9.00 5.65
CA ARG A 180 -7.45 9.77 6.50
C ARG A 180 -6.33 8.95 7.15
N HIS A 181 -6.53 7.64 7.35
CA HIS A 181 -5.58 6.74 7.99
C HIS A 181 -4.83 5.83 7.02
N ARG A 182 -5.11 5.95 5.71
CA ARG A 182 -4.44 5.14 4.69
C ARG A 182 -2.99 5.55 4.52
N LEU A 183 -2.17 4.59 4.09
CA LEU A 183 -0.77 4.85 3.79
C LEU A 183 -0.65 5.89 2.68
N ARG A 184 0.31 6.81 2.84
CA ARG A 184 0.58 7.89 1.86
C ARG A 184 1.73 7.55 0.91
N ARG A 185 2.41 6.44 1.18
CA ARG A 185 3.52 5.93 0.39
C ARG A 185 3.45 4.42 0.35
N GLY A 186 3.76 3.83 -0.78
CA GLY A 186 3.80 2.39 -0.98
C GLY A 186 3.90 2.03 -2.46
N PHE A 187 3.75 0.76 -2.77
CA PHE A 187 3.90 0.22 -4.10
C PHE A 187 2.66 0.46 -4.97
N ILE A 188 2.90 0.60 -6.28
CA ILE A 188 1.86 0.45 -7.30
C ILE A 188 1.80 -1.02 -7.67
N GLY A 189 0.60 -1.58 -7.79
CA GLY A 189 0.45 -3.00 -8.08
C GLY A 189 -0.72 -3.36 -8.97
N ILE A 190 -0.58 -4.48 -9.67
CA ILE A 190 -1.64 -5.11 -10.45
C ILE A 190 -2.05 -6.39 -9.72
N GLN A 191 -3.33 -6.52 -9.35
CA GLN A 191 -3.82 -7.66 -8.60
C GLN A 191 -4.23 -8.81 -9.52
N ASN A 192 -3.85 -10.05 -9.16
CA ASN A 192 -4.38 -11.28 -9.73
C ASN A 192 -5.24 -12.01 -8.69
N ILE A 193 -6.50 -12.28 -9.02
CA ILE A 193 -7.46 -13.02 -8.21
C ILE A 193 -8.12 -14.16 -9.00
N GLY A 194 -7.40 -14.75 -9.95
CA GLY A 194 -7.92 -15.83 -10.79
C GLY A 194 -8.55 -15.36 -12.10
N CYS A 195 -8.37 -14.11 -12.48
CA CYS A 195 -9.00 -13.53 -13.65
C CYS A 195 -7.96 -13.03 -14.65
N ARG A 196 -8.39 -12.92 -15.93
CA ARG A 196 -7.51 -12.53 -17.04
C ARG A 196 -7.73 -11.07 -17.44
N ALA A 197 -6.64 -10.31 -17.49
CA ALA A 197 -6.62 -8.95 -18.02
C ALA A 197 -5.26 -8.61 -18.62
N SER A 198 -5.23 -7.62 -19.50
CA SER A 198 -4.00 -7.08 -20.07
C SER A 198 -3.83 -5.63 -19.64
N PHE A 199 -2.58 -5.21 -19.38
CA PHE A 199 -2.22 -3.86 -18.99
C PHE A 199 -1.05 -3.38 -19.86
N ARG A 200 -1.15 -2.18 -20.43
CA ARG A 200 -0.09 -1.60 -21.28
C ARG A 200 -0.01 -0.09 -21.11
N ASN A 201 0.97 0.53 -21.75
CA ASN A 201 1.18 1.98 -21.72
C ASN A 201 1.22 2.53 -20.29
N ILE A 202 1.81 1.75 -19.36
CA ILE A 202 1.90 2.13 -17.95
C ILE A 202 3.01 3.16 -17.79
N GLN A 203 2.64 4.37 -17.44
CA GLN A 203 3.53 5.53 -17.31
C GLN A 203 3.28 6.24 -15.99
N ILE A 204 4.33 6.78 -15.41
CA ILE A 204 4.24 7.52 -14.16
C ILE A 204 4.98 8.86 -14.27
N ARG A 205 4.41 9.88 -13.66
CA ARG A 205 5.06 11.15 -13.38
C ARG A 205 5.04 11.36 -11.87
N THR A 206 6.21 11.36 -11.24
CA THR A 206 6.31 11.68 -9.81
C THR A 206 6.03 13.17 -9.61
N LEU A 207 5.30 13.48 -8.57
CA LEU A 207 5.05 14.83 -8.08
C LEU A 207 5.91 15.08 -6.84
N PRO A 208 6.14 16.33 -6.44
CA PRO A 208 6.87 16.62 -5.22
C PRO A 208 6.23 15.94 -4.03
N ASP A 209 7.01 15.19 -3.28
CA ASP A 209 6.56 14.63 -2.01
C ASP A 209 6.30 15.78 -1.03
N GLN A 210 5.18 15.74 -0.33
CA GLN A 210 5.01 16.64 0.79
C GLN A 210 6.01 16.22 1.86
N LYS A 211 6.76 17.19 2.39
CA LYS A 211 7.71 16.94 3.47
C LYS A 211 6.96 16.51 4.73
N GLN A 212 6.52 15.27 4.75
CA GLN A 212 6.05 14.65 5.97
C GLN A 212 7.29 14.21 6.73
N PHE A 213 7.56 14.90 7.83
CA PHE A 213 8.72 14.61 8.65
C PHE A 213 8.48 13.35 9.49
N TRP A 214 8.44 12.20 8.82
CA TRP A 214 8.51 10.94 9.51
C TRP A 214 9.91 10.76 10.09
N GLN A 215 9.97 10.48 11.38
CA GLN A 215 11.20 10.13 12.08
C GLN A 215 11.27 8.61 12.21
N PRO A 216 12.18 7.93 11.48
CA PRO A 216 12.39 6.49 11.66
C PRO A 216 12.99 6.25 13.04
N LEU A 217 12.42 5.32 13.82
CA LEU A 217 12.85 5.07 15.19
C LEU A 217 14.05 4.12 15.27
N PHE A 218 14.30 3.32 14.22
CA PHE A 218 15.39 2.32 14.21
C PHE A 218 16.65 2.76 13.44
N ARG A 219 16.66 3.99 12.92
CA ARG A 219 17.75 4.50 12.06
C ARG A 219 19.13 4.49 12.73
N SER A 220 19.19 4.77 14.02
CA SER A 220 20.45 4.79 14.81
C SER A 220 20.81 3.41 15.38
N GLY A 221 20.12 2.34 14.94
CA GLY A 221 20.34 1.03 15.51
C GLY A 221 20.09 0.99 17.01
N MET A 222 20.78 0.09 17.70
CA MET A 222 20.68 -0.02 19.16
C MET A 222 21.26 1.16 19.93
N ASP A 223 22.13 1.99 19.33
CA ASP A 223 22.67 3.19 19.96
C ASP A 223 21.59 4.26 20.24
N GLY A 224 20.53 4.26 19.44
CA GLY A 224 19.35 5.12 19.65
C GLY A 224 18.39 4.61 20.73
N MET A 225 18.70 3.48 21.36
CA MET A 225 17.83 2.78 22.29
C MET A 225 18.44 2.65 23.70
N HIS A 226 17.57 2.42 24.68
CA HIS A 226 17.94 2.07 26.04
C HIS A 226 17.18 0.81 26.47
N LYS A 227 17.92 -0.24 26.85
CA LYS A 227 17.33 -1.52 27.29
C LYS A 227 16.92 -1.47 28.75
N GLN A 228 15.78 -2.09 29.05
CA GLN A 228 15.24 -2.26 30.39
C GLN A 228 14.74 -3.70 30.52
N GLY A 229 15.04 -4.37 31.66
CA GLY A 229 14.69 -5.78 31.87
C GLY A 229 15.73 -6.75 31.30
N HIS A 230 15.32 -7.97 30.97
CA HIS A 230 16.22 -9.08 30.70
C HIS A 230 16.13 -9.63 29.26
N SER A 231 15.29 -9.01 28.40
CA SER A 231 15.22 -9.42 26.99
C SER A 231 16.50 -9.11 26.26
N ASP A 232 16.86 -9.97 25.35
CA ASP A 232 17.88 -9.70 24.36
C ASP A 232 17.26 -8.95 23.17
N TRP A 233 17.81 -7.79 22.84
CA TRP A 233 17.32 -6.90 21.79
C TRP A 233 18.41 -6.66 20.76
N ARG A 234 18.06 -6.81 19.48
CA ARG A 234 18.93 -6.49 18.34
C ARG A 234 18.14 -5.83 17.23
N ILE A 235 18.82 -5.00 16.43
CA ILE A 235 18.29 -4.44 15.19
C ILE A 235 19.16 -4.97 14.04
N GLU A 236 18.53 -5.68 13.11
CA GLU A 236 19.13 -6.21 11.89
C GLU A 236 18.17 -5.91 10.74
N ASP A 237 18.66 -5.37 9.62
CA ASP A 237 17.86 -5.04 8.43
C ASP A 237 16.59 -4.22 8.75
N GLU A 238 16.72 -3.21 9.62
CA GLU A 238 15.62 -2.38 10.12
C GLU A 238 14.52 -3.14 10.89
N VAL A 239 14.80 -4.37 11.32
CA VAL A 239 13.93 -5.17 12.19
C VAL A 239 14.49 -5.21 13.59
N LEU A 240 13.76 -4.65 14.54
CA LEU A 240 14.01 -4.79 15.96
C LEU A 240 13.43 -6.11 16.44
N THR A 241 14.26 -6.99 16.95
CA THR A 241 13.85 -8.29 17.52
C THR A 241 14.13 -8.31 19.01
N GLY A 242 13.08 -8.63 19.80
CA GLY A 242 13.18 -8.96 21.21
C GLY A 242 12.97 -10.46 21.45
N GLN A 243 13.80 -11.06 22.28
CA GLN A 243 13.71 -12.49 22.61
C GLN A 243 14.24 -12.79 24.01
N GLY A 244 13.95 -13.99 24.52
CA GLY A 244 14.42 -14.46 25.84
C GLY A 244 13.43 -14.08 26.95
N LYS A 245 13.94 -13.49 28.04
CA LYS A 245 13.12 -13.08 29.19
C LYS A 245 12.45 -11.74 28.95
N ASP A 246 11.54 -11.36 29.85
CA ASP A 246 10.82 -10.08 29.79
C ASP A 246 11.73 -8.88 29.72
N GLY A 247 11.35 -7.91 28.91
CA GLY A 247 12.06 -6.65 28.83
C GLY A 247 11.42 -5.66 27.87
N VAL A 248 11.91 -4.44 27.96
CA VAL A 248 11.51 -3.31 27.13
C VAL A 248 12.75 -2.63 26.58
N VAL A 249 12.69 -2.18 25.35
CA VAL A 249 13.65 -1.24 24.82
C VAL A 249 12.92 0.06 24.49
N VAL A 250 13.48 1.20 24.91
CA VAL A 250 12.89 2.52 24.71
C VAL A 250 13.80 3.40 23.88
N THR A 251 13.22 4.30 23.09
CA THR A 251 13.99 5.32 22.38
C THR A 251 14.69 6.26 23.39
N ARG A 252 15.93 6.69 23.08
CA ARG A 252 16.61 7.74 23.86
C ARG A 252 15.97 9.10 23.63
N THR A 253 15.41 9.32 22.44
CA THR A 253 14.65 10.52 22.11
C THR A 253 13.25 10.42 22.70
N GLU A 254 12.78 11.50 23.30
CA GLU A 254 11.40 11.65 23.74
C GLU A 254 10.56 12.37 22.70
N PHE A 255 9.28 11.99 22.64
CA PHE A 255 8.30 12.55 21.72
C PHE A 255 7.13 13.15 22.49
N SER A 256 6.62 14.28 22.02
CA SER A 256 5.46 14.97 22.60
C SER A 256 4.22 14.72 21.74
N SER A 257 3.06 14.58 22.39
CA SER A 257 1.76 14.59 21.70
C SER A 257 1.47 15.99 21.14
N PRO A 258 0.70 16.10 20.04
CA PRO A 258 0.07 15.00 19.32
C PRO A 258 1.00 14.35 18.28
N PHE A 259 0.90 13.03 18.10
CA PHE A 259 1.67 12.30 17.11
C PHE A 259 0.92 11.12 16.51
N GLU A 260 1.35 10.69 15.32
CA GLU A 260 1.06 9.40 14.73
C GLU A 260 2.31 8.52 14.79
N LEU A 261 2.16 7.30 15.32
CA LEU A 261 3.18 6.25 15.28
C LEU A 261 2.71 5.12 14.38
N GLN A 262 3.56 4.66 13.49
CA GLN A 262 3.35 3.48 12.66
C GLN A 262 4.46 2.46 12.93
N VAL A 263 4.09 1.20 13.10
CA VAL A 263 5.05 0.09 13.24
C VAL A 263 4.44 -1.20 12.72
N TRP A 264 5.21 -1.96 11.95
CA TRP A 264 4.87 -3.33 11.60
C TRP A 264 5.31 -4.25 12.73
N VAL A 265 4.40 -5.13 13.15
CA VAL A 265 4.64 -6.07 14.26
C VAL A 265 4.42 -7.49 13.76
N LYS A 266 5.26 -8.42 14.22
CA LYS A 266 5.07 -9.86 14.03
C LYS A 266 5.35 -10.59 15.34
N THR A 267 4.33 -11.30 15.84
CA THR A 267 4.41 -12.17 17.00
C THR A 267 4.65 -13.62 16.58
N ILE A 268 5.24 -14.42 17.45
CA ILE A 268 5.18 -15.89 17.34
C ILE A 268 3.85 -16.38 17.90
N VAL A 269 3.57 -17.69 17.79
CA VAL A 269 2.39 -18.31 18.41
C VAL A 269 2.41 -18.04 19.92
N ASN A 270 1.32 -17.48 20.43
CA ASN A 270 1.17 -16.98 21.80
C ASN A 270 2.21 -15.91 22.20
N GLY A 271 2.84 -15.26 21.22
CA GLY A 271 3.78 -14.17 21.48
C GLY A 271 3.09 -12.96 22.09
N ASN A 272 3.65 -12.45 23.19
CA ASN A 272 3.16 -11.30 23.92
C ASN A 272 4.18 -10.17 23.93
N GLY A 273 3.74 -8.96 23.72
CA GLY A 273 4.53 -7.73 23.76
C GLY A 273 3.65 -6.52 23.54
N GLY A 274 4.26 -5.38 23.28
CA GLY A 274 3.50 -4.15 23.14
C GLY A 274 4.32 -2.97 22.69
N VAL A 275 3.63 -1.88 22.39
CA VAL A 275 4.21 -0.57 22.09
C VAL A 275 3.81 0.40 23.18
N LEU A 276 4.81 1.06 23.77
CA LEU A 276 4.61 1.97 24.89
C LEU A 276 4.88 3.40 24.46
N PHE A 277 4.13 4.33 25.00
CA PHE A 277 4.33 5.76 24.77
C PHE A 277 3.93 6.57 26.00
N ASN A 278 4.20 7.89 25.98
CA ASN A 278 4.19 8.77 27.13
C ASN A 278 5.19 8.31 28.20
N GLY A 279 5.29 8.99 29.33
CA GLY A 279 6.28 8.68 30.35
C GLY A 279 5.71 8.71 31.78
N GLY A 280 6.49 8.24 32.73
CA GLY A 280 6.12 8.27 34.14
C GLY A 280 4.78 7.61 34.46
N LEU A 281 3.94 8.29 35.23
CA LEU A 281 2.59 7.83 35.58
C LEU A 281 1.59 7.85 34.42
N GLY A 282 1.91 8.53 33.31
CA GLY A 282 1.09 8.59 32.11
C GLY A 282 1.45 7.52 31.08
N ARG A 283 2.33 6.58 31.39
CA ARG A 283 2.76 5.53 30.48
C ARG A 283 1.57 4.68 30.02
N VAL A 284 1.46 4.52 28.73
CA VAL A 284 0.38 3.77 28.05
C VAL A 284 1.01 2.66 27.24
N GLU A 285 0.42 1.47 27.30
CA GLU A 285 0.80 0.32 26.49
C GLU A 285 -0.31 -0.03 25.50
N VAL A 286 0.07 -0.21 24.22
CA VAL A 286 -0.76 -0.84 23.21
C VAL A 286 -0.31 -2.27 23.05
N GLN A 287 -1.19 -3.19 23.42
CA GLN A 287 -0.92 -4.62 23.47
C GLN A 287 -0.73 -5.24 22.08
N CYS A 288 0.20 -6.19 21.97
CA CYS A 288 0.41 -7.05 20.81
C CYS A 288 0.36 -8.51 21.29
N PHE A 289 -0.86 -9.05 21.41
CA PHE A 289 -1.14 -10.41 21.87
C PHE A 289 -2.38 -10.96 21.18
N ASN A 290 -2.23 -11.98 20.34
CA ASN A 290 -3.29 -12.47 19.45
C ASN A 290 -4.18 -13.56 20.04
N ALA A 291 -4.09 -13.85 21.36
CA ALA A 291 -4.97 -14.80 22.00
C ALA A 291 -6.41 -14.29 22.02
N LEU A 292 -7.33 -15.07 21.46
CA LEU A 292 -8.74 -14.69 21.29
C LEU A 292 -9.53 -14.59 22.61
N ASP A 293 -9.05 -15.25 23.65
CA ASP A 293 -9.62 -15.27 25.02
C ASP A 293 -8.99 -14.19 25.92
N SER A 294 -8.06 -13.39 25.40
CA SER A 294 -7.44 -12.32 26.15
C SER A 294 -8.42 -11.17 26.41
N THR A 295 -8.44 -10.65 27.61
CA THR A 295 -9.17 -9.41 27.96
C THR A 295 -8.53 -8.16 27.32
N ASN A 296 -7.26 -8.25 26.92
CA ASN A 296 -6.51 -7.19 26.24
C ASN A 296 -5.82 -7.77 24.98
N PRO A 297 -6.56 -8.12 23.92
CA PRO A 297 -5.94 -8.62 22.70
C PRO A 297 -5.20 -7.50 21.93
N THR A 298 -4.51 -7.88 20.85
CA THR A 298 -3.76 -6.93 20.00
C THR A 298 -4.57 -5.70 19.64
N GLY A 299 -3.99 -4.53 19.89
CA GLY A 299 -4.59 -3.23 19.67
C GLY A 299 -5.31 -2.66 20.90
N SER A 300 -5.43 -3.39 22.01
CA SER A 300 -5.95 -2.86 23.26
C SER A 300 -5.02 -1.82 23.86
N PHE A 301 -5.56 -0.76 24.45
CA PHE A 301 -4.85 -0.01 25.47
C PHE A 301 -4.89 -0.83 26.77
N TYR A 302 -3.78 -1.44 27.13
CA TYR A 302 -3.69 -2.42 28.23
C TYR A 302 -4.25 -1.87 29.54
N GLY A 303 -5.25 -2.56 30.09
CA GLY A 303 -5.91 -2.16 31.33
C GLY A 303 -6.75 -0.86 31.25
N ILE A 304 -6.91 -0.26 30.06
CA ILE A 304 -7.63 1.02 29.86
C ILE A 304 -8.84 0.83 28.94
N ALA A 305 -8.61 0.30 27.73
CA ALA A 305 -9.66 0.10 26.74
C ALA A 305 -9.33 -1.14 25.88
N PRO A 306 -10.13 -2.21 25.96
CA PRO A 306 -9.91 -3.41 25.17
C PRO A 306 -10.16 -3.14 23.67
N ALA A 307 -9.48 -3.89 22.82
CA ALA A 307 -9.79 -3.91 21.39
C ALA A 307 -11.11 -4.63 21.15
N GLU A 308 -11.97 -4.03 20.32
CA GLU A 308 -13.29 -4.59 19.97
C GLU A 308 -13.19 -5.87 19.12
N ARG A 309 -12.05 -6.07 18.46
CA ARG A 309 -11.78 -7.21 17.55
C ARG A 309 -10.28 -7.40 17.33
N VAL A 310 -9.90 -8.64 17.03
CA VAL A 310 -8.53 -9.01 16.64
C VAL A 310 -8.45 -9.05 15.12
N LEU A 311 -7.56 -8.24 14.53
CA LEU A 311 -7.33 -8.11 13.08
C LEU A 311 -5.91 -8.50 12.66
N SER A 312 -5.18 -9.14 13.57
CA SER A 312 -3.82 -9.64 13.39
C SER A 312 -3.77 -11.14 13.60
N ARG A 313 -2.70 -11.78 13.13
CA ARG A 313 -2.42 -13.20 13.34
C ARG A 313 -0.97 -13.38 13.72
N ASP A 314 -0.70 -14.41 14.53
CA ASP A 314 0.66 -14.82 14.83
C ASP A 314 1.39 -15.24 13.55
N GLN A 315 2.71 -15.02 13.52
CA GLN A 315 3.60 -15.31 12.41
C GLN A 315 3.36 -14.46 11.13
N GLU A 316 2.38 -13.56 11.13
CA GLU A 316 2.13 -12.61 10.04
C GLU A 316 2.49 -11.17 10.48
N TRP A 317 3.01 -10.38 9.54
CA TRP A 317 3.20 -8.96 9.77
C TRP A 317 1.86 -8.23 9.73
N PHE A 318 1.57 -7.44 10.76
CA PHE A 318 0.44 -6.53 10.80
C PHE A 318 0.89 -5.10 11.08
N LEU A 319 0.18 -4.12 10.53
CA LEU A 319 0.44 -2.71 10.79
C LEU A 319 -0.32 -2.26 12.03
N LEU A 320 0.42 -1.75 13.01
CA LEU A 320 -0.12 -1.03 14.16
C LEU A 320 0.08 0.47 13.92
N GLN A 321 -1.01 1.24 14.02
CA GLN A 321 -1.00 2.70 13.94
C GLN A 321 -1.60 3.26 15.22
N ILE A 322 -0.90 4.20 15.86
CA ILE A 322 -1.31 4.86 17.09
C ILE A 322 -1.40 6.35 16.84
N PHE A 323 -2.59 6.92 17.01
CA PHE A 323 -2.84 8.35 16.96
C PHE A 323 -3.00 8.86 18.39
N ASN A 324 -1.96 9.45 18.96
CA ASN A 324 -1.97 10.01 20.30
C ASN A 324 -2.20 11.52 20.23
N ARG A 325 -3.26 11.99 20.89
CA ARG A 325 -3.65 13.42 20.97
C ARG A 325 -3.61 13.94 22.41
N GLY A 326 -2.70 13.45 23.21
CA GLY A 326 -2.57 13.79 24.62
C GLY A 326 -3.54 12.99 25.50
N SER A 327 -4.66 13.59 25.92
CA SER A 327 -5.66 12.92 26.77
C SER A 327 -6.50 11.86 26.01
N THR A 328 -6.39 11.78 24.69
CA THR A 328 -7.09 10.79 23.87
C THR A 328 -6.12 10.08 22.94
N ALA A 329 -6.40 8.82 22.65
CA ALA A 329 -5.65 8.08 21.64
C ALA A 329 -6.55 7.06 20.91
N GLU A 330 -6.16 6.71 19.69
CA GLU A 330 -6.85 5.75 18.83
C GLU A 330 -5.82 4.77 18.27
N VAL A 331 -6.18 3.47 18.28
CA VAL A 331 -5.36 2.41 17.71
C VAL A 331 -6.06 1.79 16.51
N LEU A 332 -5.30 1.65 15.43
CA LEU A 332 -5.69 0.88 14.26
C LEU A 332 -4.78 -0.33 14.10
N VAL A 333 -5.39 -1.45 13.75
CA VAL A 333 -4.70 -2.67 13.30
C VAL A 333 -5.10 -2.93 11.85
N ASN A 334 -4.12 -3.05 10.97
CA ASN A 334 -4.34 -3.26 9.54
C ASN A 334 -5.32 -2.24 8.91
N GLY A 335 -5.22 -0.97 9.37
CA GLY A 335 -5.99 0.15 8.85
C GLY A 335 -7.42 0.27 9.37
N GLU A 336 -7.83 -0.58 10.32
CA GLU A 336 -9.14 -0.52 10.96
C GLU A 336 -8.99 -0.13 12.44
N VAL A 337 -9.82 0.81 12.89
CA VAL A 337 -9.86 1.21 14.30
C VAL A 337 -10.33 0.04 15.15
N VAL A 338 -9.55 -0.31 16.16
CA VAL A 338 -9.86 -1.42 17.08
C VAL A 338 -10.07 -0.96 18.51
N SER A 339 -9.51 0.18 18.92
CA SER A 339 -9.71 0.72 20.27
C SER A 339 -9.53 2.24 20.33
N ARG A 340 -10.15 2.85 21.32
CA ARG A 340 -10.05 4.27 21.64
C ARG A 340 -9.91 4.46 23.14
N ALA A 341 -8.90 5.21 23.57
CA ALA A 341 -8.71 5.61 24.96
C ALA A 341 -9.08 7.09 25.14
N ARG A 342 -9.64 7.40 26.30
CA ARG A 342 -9.95 8.78 26.76
C ARG A 342 -9.40 8.96 28.16
N ASP A 343 -9.28 10.22 28.58
CA ASP A 343 -8.81 10.60 29.91
C ASP A 343 -7.43 10.03 30.29
N LEU A 344 -6.58 9.84 29.27
CA LEU A 344 -5.19 9.48 29.49
C LEU A 344 -4.50 10.55 30.36
N LYS A 345 -3.59 10.10 31.23
CA LYS A 345 -2.92 10.98 32.19
C LYS A 345 -1.63 11.56 31.64
N PRO A 346 -1.30 12.81 32.02
CA PRO A 346 0.02 13.39 31.72
C PRO A 346 1.15 12.63 32.47
N PRO A 347 2.42 12.76 32.06
CA PRO A 347 2.87 13.63 30.97
C PRO A 347 2.56 13.05 29.59
N TYR A 348 2.18 13.94 28.64
CA TYR A 348 1.93 13.55 27.24
C TYR A 348 3.21 13.65 26.40
N ARG A 349 4.32 13.31 27.02
CA ARG A 349 5.67 13.28 26.46
C ARG A 349 6.43 12.11 27.07
N GLY A 350 7.26 11.48 26.27
CA GLY A 350 8.15 10.41 26.71
C GLY A 350 8.76 9.63 25.55
N SER A 351 9.51 8.62 25.91
CA SER A 351 10.11 7.68 24.98
C SER A 351 9.03 6.77 24.37
N ILE A 352 9.29 6.29 23.15
CA ILE A 352 8.55 5.17 22.57
C ILE A 352 9.25 3.88 22.99
N GLY A 353 8.48 2.95 23.53
CA GLY A 353 8.96 1.65 23.99
C GLY A 353 8.44 0.49 23.15
N PHE A 354 9.24 -0.57 23.08
CA PHE A 354 8.89 -1.84 22.46
C PHE A 354 9.09 -2.94 23.50
N GLN A 355 8.03 -3.68 23.80
CA GLN A 355 8.03 -4.67 24.85
C GLN A 355 8.12 -6.09 24.27
N HIS A 356 8.82 -6.95 24.96
CA HIS A 356 8.79 -8.39 24.84
C HIS A 356 8.43 -9.00 26.18
N HIS A 357 7.39 -9.86 26.20
CA HIS A 357 6.86 -10.50 27.40
C HIS A 357 6.48 -11.96 27.15
N THR A 358 7.27 -12.69 26.36
CA THR A 358 7.03 -14.09 26.06
C THR A 358 8.24 -14.91 26.45
N PRO A 359 8.22 -15.66 27.54
CA PRO A 359 9.30 -16.60 27.85
C PRO A 359 9.56 -17.52 26.65
N ASP A 360 10.83 -17.74 26.32
CA ASP A 360 11.28 -18.61 25.21
C ASP A 360 10.73 -18.27 23.83
N GLY A 361 10.24 -17.04 23.65
CA GLY A 361 9.68 -16.55 22.40
C GLY A 361 10.44 -15.38 21.79
N SER A 362 9.85 -14.81 20.75
CA SER A 362 10.32 -13.56 20.15
C SER A 362 9.18 -12.70 19.62
N ILE A 363 9.42 -11.39 19.57
CA ILE A 363 8.58 -10.42 18.88
C ILE A 363 9.45 -9.58 17.97
N GLN A 364 8.91 -9.21 16.83
CA GLN A 364 9.60 -8.41 15.83
C GLN A 364 8.82 -7.14 15.54
N TYR A 365 9.55 -6.03 15.43
CA TYR A 365 9.04 -4.72 15.06
C TYR A 365 9.85 -4.19 13.87
N ARG A 366 9.16 -3.72 12.81
CA ARG A 366 9.80 -3.26 11.57
C ARG A 366 9.26 -1.90 11.17
N ALA A 367 10.13 -1.09 10.55
CA ALA A 367 9.78 0.20 9.97
C ALA A 367 8.99 1.12 10.91
N ALA A 368 9.37 1.10 12.21
CA ALA A 368 8.77 1.98 13.20
C ALA A 368 9.13 3.44 12.88
N ARG A 369 8.11 4.29 12.77
CA ARG A 369 8.25 5.70 12.45
C ARG A 369 7.18 6.54 13.14
N LEU A 370 7.54 7.76 13.48
CA LEU A 370 6.65 8.70 14.15
C LEU A 370 6.64 10.04 13.43
N ARG A 371 5.52 10.73 13.44
CA ARG A 371 5.39 12.13 13.01
C ARG A 371 4.47 12.91 13.93
N ALA A 372 4.72 14.21 14.05
CA ALA A 372 3.75 15.11 14.65
C ALA A 372 2.49 15.20 13.76
N ILE A 373 1.33 15.34 14.40
CA ILE A 373 0.04 15.59 13.74
C ILE A 373 -0.59 16.84 14.34
N GLU A 374 -1.57 17.41 13.64
CA GLU A 374 -2.37 18.53 14.13
C GLU A 374 -3.50 18.08 15.07
#